data_1b5223c772df0f8e9c1eb4d1641d8098
#
_entry.id   1b5223c772df0f8e9c1eb4d1641d8098
#
_cell.length_a   1.000
_cell.length_b   1.000
_cell.length_c   1.000
_cell.angle_alpha   90.00
_cell.angle_beta   90.00
_cell.angle_gamma   90.00
#
_symmetry.space_group_name_H-M   'P 1'
#
loop_
_entity.id
_entity.type
_entity.pdbx_description
1 polymer ?
#
loop_
_entity_poly.entity_id
_entity_poly.type
_entity_poly.pdbx_seq_one_letter_code
_entity_poly.pdbx_strand_id
1 'polypeptide(L)'
;VTVDVIGVEPDASGDRKPLLPSSDPFLRPPKGFAARPAGTILRSRRVELALFGLVPQQVSAWQLLYRSCDMHGTPEAAVTTVLLPLDADPNEDRPLLAFQTAMDAVAERCSPSYALRRGAHALGSVTQFEWMLVANALRRGWAVSIADHEGPHGNFGAPREPGYRGLDGIRAALRFAPLGLRPDTRIAVWGYSGGGMASSWLVEMAPTYAPELDIVGAVLGAPVGDPGQVFTRLNGGHYAGLPAIVIAALRRLYPALAEVFDSDCDAEGLRLIERAERSTPFAAVLGLVKRDVGHHLSRPLAEVLAAPDMQAMLDDLRLGHSIPTCPLLVLQPVHDQIIHMDGVDGQVERYRRGGAQVTYVRDRLSEHFSLLPLATPISLDWLSDRLAGKPVREVGDSTVWSVAASPTGVRGLWEMLGTAVKVALGKPLRQETEPAARIPRVRAA
;
A
#
# COMPACT_ATOMS: atom_id res chain seq x y z
N VAL A 1 -21.40 -8.16 -23.36
CA VAL A 1 -21.32 -9.39 -22.54
C VAL A 1 -21.67 -8.97 -21.13
N THR A 2 -22.89 -9.27 -20.72
CA THR A 2 -23.41 -9.02 -19.36
C THR A 2 -22.58 -9.86 -18.40
N VAL A 3 -21.79 -9.20 -17.55
CA VAL A 3 -21.05 -9.87 -16.48
C VAL A 3 -22.07 -10.15 -15.37
N ASP A 4 -22.41 -11.44 -15.18
CA ASP A 4 -23.20 -11.87 -14.03
C ASP A 4 -22.46 -11.54 -12.74
N VAL A 5 -22.85 -10.45 -12.10
CA VAL A 5 -22.47 -10.14 -10.73
C VAL A 5 -23.25 -11.08 -9.83
N ILE A 6 -22.60 -12.12 -9.34
CA ILE A 6 -23.19 -13.04 -8.36
C ILE A 6 -23.37 -12.25 -7.07
N GLY A 7 -24.62 -11.81 -6.83
CA GLY A 7 -25.12 -11.34 -5.55
C GLY A 7 -24.37 -10.16 -4.89
N VAL A 8 -24.92 -8.95 -5.05
CA VAL A 8 -24.71 -7.89 -4.04
C VAL A 8 -25.51 -8.30 -2.81
N GLU A 9 -24.89 -8.99 -1.86
CA GLU A 9 -25.53 -9.17 -0.54
C GLU A 9 -25.37 -7.85 0.22
N PRO A 10 -26.46 -7.18 0.60
CA PRO A 10 -26.38 -6.12 1.58
C PRO A 10 -25.82 -6.74 2.87
N ASP A 11 -24.81 -6.10 3.46
CA ASP A 11 -24.30 -6.50 4.78
C ASP A 11 -25.47 -6.38 5.78
N ALA A 12 -26.11 -7.51 6.08
CA ALA A 12 -27.26 -7.60 6.98
C ALA A 12 -26.84 -7.41 8.46
N SER A 13 -25.59 -7.04 8.71
CA SER A 13 -25.02 -6.86 10.04
C SER A 13 -24.91 -5.38 10.42
N GLY A 14 -26.03 -4.65 10.46
CA GLY A 14 -26.10 -3.46 11.29
C GLY A 14 -25.64 -3.83 12.71
N ASP A 15 -24.65 -3.12 13.27
CA ASP A 15 -24.14 -3.25 14.65
C ASP A 15 -23.28 -4.47 15.02
N ARG A 16 -22.90 -5.38 14.13
CA ARG A 16 -21.96 -6.46 14.49
C ARG A 16 -20.52 -6.03 14.23
N LYS A 17 -19.63 -6.27 15.21
CA LYS A 17 -18.17 -6.15 15.04
C LYS A 17 -17.74 -6.96 13.81
N PRO A 18 -16.87 -6.43 12.95
CA PRO A 18 -16.39 -7.18 11.80
C PRO A 18 -15.66 -8.45 12.25
N LEU A 19 -15.88 -9.54 11.54
CA LEU A 19 -15.14 -10.77 11.75
C LEU A 19 -13.70 -10.59 11.26
N LEU A 20 -12.76 -11.27 11.89
CA LEU A 20 -11.39 -11.38 11.37
C LEU A 20 -11.40 -12.05 10.00
N PRO A 21 -10.47 -11.71 9.09
CA PRO A 21 -10.43 -12.25 7.72
C PRO A 21 -10.54 -13.77 7.63
N SER A 22 -9.82 -14.52 8.47
CA SER A 22 -9.89 -15.99 8.50
C SER A 22 -11.27 -16.54 8.87
N SER A 23 -12.04 -15.79 9.61
CA SER A 23 -13.39 -16.17 10.09
C SER A 23 -14.53 -15.60 9.26
N ASP A 24 -14.25 -14.68 8.34
CA ASP A 24 -15.26 -13.98 7.53
C ASP A 24 -15.70 -14.84 6.34
N PRO A 25 -16.96 -15.33 6.30
CA PRO A 25 -17.45 -16.13 5.17
C PRO A 25 -17.42 -15.39 3.82
N PHE A 26 -17.48 -14.06 3.84
CA PHE A 26 -17.38 -13.24 2.63
C PHE A 26 -16.05 -13.48 1.90
N LEU A 27 -14.95 -13.67 2.62
CA LEU A 27 -13.60 -13.83 2.06
C LEU A 27 -13.32 -15.26 1.57
N ARG A 28 -14.21 -16.21 1.81
CA ARG A 28 -14.06 -17.58 1.31
C ARG A 28 -14.41 -17.63 -0.18
N PRO A 29 -13.48 -18.04 -1.07
CA PRO A 29 -13.76 -18.06 -2.50
C PRO A 29 -14.85 -19.08 -2.86
N PRO A 30 -15.72 -18.77 -3.83
CA PRO A 30 -16.71 -19.73 -4.34
C PRO A 30 -16.02 -20.87 -5.13
N LYS A 31 -16.69 -22.01 -5.24
CA LYS A 31 -16.19 -23.13 -6.05
C LYS A 31 -15.94 -22.67 -7.49
N GLY A 32 -14.84 -23.13 -8.08
CA GLY A 32 -14.49 -22.84 -9.47
C GLY A 32 -13.90 -21.44 -9.72
N PHE A 33 -13.62 -20.66 -8.66
CA PHE A 33 -13.03 -19.33 -8.78
C PHE A 33 -11.67 -19.35 -9.51
N ALA A 34 -10.90 -20.40 -9.33
CA ALA A 34 -9.55 -20.53 -9.90
C ALA A 34 -9.54 -20.47 -11.44
N ALA A 35 -10.62 -20.93 -12.09
CA ALA A 35 -10.77 -20.90 -13.54
C ALA A 35 -11.23 -19.53 -14.09
N ARG A 36 -11.52 -18.56 -13.23
CA ARG A 36 -11.95 -17.23 -13.65
C ARG A 36 -10.75 -16.39 -14.08
N PRO A 37 -10.92 -15.46 -15.02
CA PRO A 37 -9.88 -14.49 -15.36
C PRO A 37 -9.45 -13.65 -14.15
N ALA A 38 -8.20 -13.18 -14.17
CA ALA A 38 -7.66 -12.26 -13.18
C ALA A 38 -8.51 -10.99 -13.04
N GLY A 39 -8.68 -10.49 -11.82
CA GLY A 39 -9.53 -9.35 -11.51
C GLY A 39 -11.04 -9.60 -11.66
N THR A 40 -11.49 -10.87 -11.84
CA THR A 40 -12.93 -11.17 -11.83
C THR A 40 -13.46 -11.00 -10.41
N ILE A 41 -14.51 -10.19 -10.26
CA ILE A 41 -15.21 -10.02 -8.98
C ILE A 41 -15.95 -11.32 -8.65
N LEU A 42 -15.66 -11.91 -7.51
CA LEU A 42 -16.25 -13.12 -6.99
C LEU A 42 -17.43 -12.82 -6.06
N ARG A 43 -17.29 -11.75 -5.27
CA ARG A 43 -18.32 -11.22 -4.35
C ARG A 43 -18.10 -9.73 -4.14
N SER A 44 -19.17 -9.02 -3.77
CA SER A 44 -19.08 -7.63 -3.33
C SER A 44 -20.01 -7.40 -2.13
N ARG A 45 -19.62 -6.51 -1.24
CA ARG A 45 -20.47 -6.04 -0.14
C ARG A 45 -20.24 -4.57 0.16
N ARG A 46 -21.25 -3.86 0.62
CA ARG A 46 -21.12 -2.53 1.19
C ARG A 46 -20.58 -2.63 2.61
N VAL A 47 -19.72 -1.69 3.02
CA VAL A 47 -19.10 -1.68 4.34
C VAL A 47 -19.12 -0.27 4.93
N GLU A 48 -19.12 -0.19 6.26
CA GLU A 48 -18.92 1.07 7.00
C GLU A 48 -17.47 1.13 7.49
N LEU A 49 -16.84 2.29 7.28
CA LEU A 49 -15.48 2.55 7.74
C LEU A 49 -15.48 3.40 9.00
N ALA A 50 -14.42 3.28 9.78
CA ALA A 50 -14.20 4.13 10.94
C ALA A 50 -12.71 4.36 11.21
N LEU A 51 -12.36 5.58 11.58
CA LEU A 51 -11.02 5.88 12.10
C LEU A 51 -10.85 5.13 13.42
N PHE A 52 -9.79 4.33 13.51
CA PHE A 52 -9.47 3.43 14.63
C PHE A 52 -10.65 2.51 15.06
N GLY A 53 -11.52 2.16 14.12
CA GLY A 53 -12.72 1.36 14.38
C GLY A 53 -13.83 2.08 15.15
N LEU A 54 -13.61 3.32 15.60
CA LEU A 54 -14.47 4.06 16.54
C LEU A 54 -15.22 5.22 15.88
N VAL A 55 -14.54 6.10 15.14
CA VAL A 55 -15.15 7.30 14.56
C VAL A 55 -15.65 6.97 13.16
N PRO A 56 -16.98 6.84 12.93
CA PRO A 56 -17.53 6.51 11.63
C PRO A 56 -17.09 7.52 10.56
N GLN A 57 -16.73 7.02 9.38
CA GLN A 57 -16.32 7.83 8.26
C GLN A 57 -17.44 7.89 7.21
N GLN A 58 -17.89 9.11 6.89
CA GLN A 58 -18.98 9.30 5.95
C GLN A 58 -18.45 9.34 4.51
N VAL A 59 -18.36 8.14 3.93
CA VAL A 59 -17.93 7.86 2.55
C VAL A 59 -18.78 6.72 1.98
N SER A 60 -18.75 6.52 0.68
CA SER A 60 -19.28 5.31 0.06
C SER A 60 -18.16 4.28 -0.04
N ALA A 61 -18.35 3.09 0.57
CA ALA A 61 -17.33 2.05 0.63
C ALA A 61 -17.89 0.66 0.36
N TRP A 62 -17.12 -0.15 -0.38
CA TRP A 62 -17.42 -1.54 -0.66
C TRP A 62 -16.16 -2.39 -0.56
N GLN A 63 -16.35 -3.67 -0.32
CA GLN A 63 -15.31 -4.68 -0.46
C GLN A 63 -15.61 -5.56 -1.66
N LEU A 64 -14.60 -5.81 -2.47
CA LEU A 64 -14.65 -6.68 -3.62
C LEU A 64 -13.72 -7.85 -3.37
N LEU A 65 -14.26 -9.06 -3.27
CA LEU A 65 -13.46 -10.28 -3.34
C LEU A 65 -13.26 -10.61 -4.83
N TYR A 66 -12.03 -10.79 -5.24
CA TYR A 66 -11.68 -11.02 -6.65
C TYR A 66 -10.64 -12.12 -6.81
N ARG A 67 -10.55 -12.68 -8.03
CA ARG A 67 -9.54 -13.67 -8.39
C ARG A 67 -8.20 -12.98 -8.65
N SER A 68 -7.15 -13.44 -7.98
CA SER A 68 -5.77 -13.08 -8.21
C SER A 68 -4.87 -14.31 -8.15
N CYS A 69 -3.56 -14.14 -7.93
CA CYS A 69 -2.63 -15.25 -7.73
C CYS A 69 -1.52 -14.91 -6.73
N ASP A 70 -0.87 -15.95 -6.22
CA ASP A 70 0.34 -15.86 -5.41
C ASP A 70 1.60 -15.61 -6.27
N MET A 71 2.78 -15.58 -5.64
CA MET A 71 4.07 -15.35 -6.31
C MET A 71 4.45 -16.42 -7.35
N HIS A 72 3.82 -17.58 -7.30
CA HIS A 72 4.03 -18.71 -8.21
C HIS A 72 2.97 -18.78 -9.33
N GLY A 73 2.00 -17.86 -9.35
CA GLY A 73 0.89 -17.84 -10.29
C GLY A 73 -0.26 -18.77 -9.90
N THR A 74 -0.24 -19.37 -8.70
CA THR A 74 -1.35 -20.19 -8.20
C THR A 74 -2.57 -19.31 -7.95
N PRO A 75 -3.76 -19.68 -8.49
CA PRO A 75 -4.97 -18.90 -8.27
C PRO A 75 -5.33 -18.71 -6.80
N GLU A 76 -5.56 -17.46 -6.42
CA GLU A 76 -5.92 -17.04 -5.07
C GLU A 76 -7.09 -16.06 -5.12
N ALA A 77 -7.87 -15.98 -4.05
CA ALA A 77 -8.85 -14.92 -3.86
C ALA A 77 -8.24 -13.82 -3.00
N ALA A 78 -8.25 -12.61 -3.52
CA ALA A 78 -7.82 -11.40 -2.82
C ALA A 78 -9.00 -10.43 -2.63
N VAL A 79 -8.83 -9.45 -1.76
CA VAL A 79 -9.87 -8.46 -1.49
C VAL A 79 -9.31 -7.04 -1.63
N THR A 80 -10.13 -6.13 -2.17
CA THR A 80 -9.87 -4.70 -2.14
C THR A 80 -11.04 -3.96 -1.52
N THR A 81 -10.75 -2.92 -0.75
CA THR A 81 -11.74 -1.94 -0.30
C THR A 81 -11.76 -0.78 -1.28
N VAL A 82 -12.90 -0.56 -1.94
CA VAL A 82 -13.07 0.51 -2.93
C VAL A 82 -13.97 1.61 -2.38
N LEU A 83 -13.62 2.85 -2.68
CA LEU A 83 -14.15 4.04 -2.03
C LEU A 83 -14.56 5.10 -3.04
N LEU A 84 -15.63 5.83 -2.71
CA LEU A 84 -16.00 7.09 -3.35
C LEU A 84 -16.23 8.18 -2.29
N PRO A 85 -16.05 9.46 -2.65
CA PRO A 85 -16.58 10.55 -1.83
C PRO A 85 -18.06 10.33 -1.52
N LEU A 86 -18.53 10.85 -0.39
CA LEU A 86 -19.96 10.82 -0.08
C LEU A 86 -20.73 11.64 -1.13
N ASP A 87 -21.85 11.09 -1.59
CA ASP A 87 -22.72 11.69 -2.61
C ASP A 87 -22.01 11.96 -3.97
N ALA A 88 -21.00 11.15 -4.31
CA ALA A 88 -20.34 11.21 -5.61
C ALA A 88 -21.35 10.94 -6.75
N ASP A 89 -21.35 11.78 -7.79
CA ASP A 89 -22.17 11.56 -8.99
C ASP A 89 -21.62 10.33 -9.76
N PRO A 90 -22.40 9.28 -9.97
CA PRO A 90 -21.95 8.10 -10.72
C PRO A 90 -21.69 8.36 -12.20
N ASN A 91 -22.18 9.50 -12.75
CA ASN A 91 -21.97 9.88 -14.13
C ASN A 91 -20.75 10.79 -14.33
N GLU A 92 -20.10 11.23 -13.27
CA GLU A 92 -18.91 12.06 -13.35
C GLU A 92 -17.67 11.18 -13.62
N ASP A 93 -16.92 11.55 -14.68
CA ASP A 93 -15.63 10.93 -14.95
C ASP A 93 -14.66 11.24 -13.82
N ARG A 94 -14.12 10.21 -13.19
CA ARG A 94 -13.15 10.34 -12.10
C ARG A 94 -11.98 9.40 -12.25
N PRO A 95 -10.77 9.79 -11.82
CA PRO A 95 -9.63 8.91 -11.82
C PRO A 95 -9.71 7.91 -10.66
N LEU A 96 -8.89 6.85 -10.77
CA LEU A 96 -8.71 5.87 -9.70
C LEU A 96 -7.32 6.03 -9.07
N LEU A 97 -7.27 6.11 -7.75
CA LEU A 97 -6.05 5.94 -6.97
C LEU A 97 -5.97 4.49 -6.46
N ALA A 98 -4.97 3.75 -6.87
CA ALA A 98 -4.57 2.50 -6.23
C ALA A 98 -3.60 2.84 -5.09
N PHE A 99 -4.11 2.85 -3.86
CA PHE A 99 -3.32 3.15 -2.67
C PHE A 99 -2.86 1.85 -2.01
N GLN A 100 -1.55 1.69 -1.86
CA GLN A 100 -0.96 0.55 -1.17
C GLN A 100 -0.57 0.98 0.24
N THR A 101 -1.22 0.41 1.24
CA THR A 101 -0.93 0.74 2.65
C THR A 101 0.35 0.06 3.12
N ALA A 102 1.04 0.63 4.10
CA ALA A 102 2.07 -0.07 4.86
C ALA A 102 1.38 -1.02 5.85
N MET A 103 0.89 -2.15 5.35
CA MET A 103 0.25 -3.17 6.18
C MET A 103 1.26 -3.79 7.14
N ASP A 104 2.45 -4.17 6.63
CA ASP A 104 3.67 -4.57 7.34
C ASP A 104 3.44 -5.61 8.44
N ALA A 105 2.55 -6.57 8.22
CA ALA A 105 2.13 -7.52 9.25
C ALA A 105 1.66 -8.85 8.69
N VAL A 106 1.98 -9.93 9.41
CA VAL A 106 1.34 -11.24 9.23
C VAL A 106 -0.03 -11.28 9.87
N ALA A 107 -0.20 -10.52 10.96
CA ALA A 107 -1.43 -10.51 11.74
C ALA A 107 -2.61 -9.98 10.92
N GLU A 108 -3.58 -10.84 10.61
CA GLU A 108 -4.75 -10.57 9.76
C GLU A 108 -5.58 -9.34 10.18
N ARG A 109 -5.52 -8.95 11.47
CA ARG A 109 -6.17 -7.73 11.97
C ARG A 109 -5.60 -6.45 11.36
N CYS A 110 -4.42 -6.50 10.73
CA CYS A 110 -3.78 -5.37 10.07
C CYS A 110 -4.21 -5.23 8.61
N SER A 111 -4.88 -6.24 8.03
CA SER A 111 -5.40 -6.19 6.66
C SER A 111 -6.32 -5.00 6.47
N PRO A 112 -6.14 -4.18 5.42
CA PRO A 112 -6.99 -3.01 5.14
C PRO A 112 -8.47 -3.32 5.15
N SER A 113 -8.87 -4.48 4.59
CA SER A 113 -10.27 -4.92 4.57
C SER A 113 -10.88 -5.15 5.95
N TYR A 114 -10.08 -5.35 6.98
CA TYR A 114 -10.53 -5.43 8.37
C TYR A 114 -10.24 -4.13 9.12
N ALA A 115 -8.99 -3.64 9.09
CA ALA A 115 -8.52 -2.54 9.93
C ALA A 115 -9.28 -1.22 9.73
N LEU A 116 -9.78 -0.97 8.51
CA LEU A 116 -10.55 0.24 8.20
C LEU A 116 -12.03 0.15 8.56
N ARG A 117 -12.56 -1.03 8.91
CA ARG A 117 -13.98 -1.21 9.18
C ARG A 117 -14.39 -0.63 10.54
N ARG A 118 -15.63 -0.14 10.60
CA ARG A 118 -16.28 0.22 11.87
C ARG A 118 -16.33 -0.99 12.80
N GLY A 119 -15.92 -0.80 14.05
CA GLY A 119 -15.84 -1.85 15.06
C GLY A 119 -14.60 -2.74 14.97
N ALA A 120 -13.65 -2.47 14.07
CA ALA A 120 -12.38 -3.21 13.98
C ALA A 120 -11.49 -2.97 15.21
N HIS A 121 -10.83 -4.01 15.67
CA HIS A 121 -9.84 -3.98 16.75
C HIS A 121 -8.43 -4.18 16.18
N ALA A 122 -7.87 -3.11 15.58
CA ALA A 122 -6.59 -3.13 14.90
C ALA A 122 -5.62 -2.06 15.44
N LEU A 123 -5.64 -1.81 16.74
CA LEU A 123 -4.76 -0.82 17.36
C LEU A 123 -3.29 -1.16 17.08
N GLY A 124 -2.54 -0.18 16.55
CA GLY A 124 -1.15 -0.36 16.13
C GLY A 124 -0.99 -0.86 14.68
N SER A 125 -2.06 -0.99 13.90
CA SER A 125 -2.00 -1.12 12.44
C SER A 125 -1.69 0.24 11.80
N VAL A 126 -0.71 0.29 10.90
CA VAL A 126 -0.33 1.52 10.16
C VAL A 126 -1.47 1.98 9.25
N THR A 127 -2.18 1.05 8.62
CA THR A 127 -3.32 1.31 7.73
C THR A 127 -4.35 2.29 8.32
N GLN A 128 -4.61 2.22 9.65
CA GLN A 128 -5.56 3.12 10.30
C GLN A 128 -5.09 4.58 10.33
N PHE A 129 -3.78 4.82 10.39
CA PHE A 129 -3.20 6.17 10.32
C PHE A 129 -3.18 6.69 8.88
N GLU A 130 -2.90 5.82 7.91
CA GLU A 130 -2.87 6.18 6.49
C GLU A 130 -4.24 6.56 5.94
N TRP A 131 -5.33 6.20 6.64
CA TRP A 131 -6.68 6.66 6.29
C TRP A 131 -6.77 8.19 6.15
N MET A 132 -6.03 8.95 7.00
CA MET A 132 -6.00 10.40 6.91
C MET A 132 -5.41 10.91 5.58
N LEU A 133 -4.54 10.12 4.93
CA LEU A 133 -3.96 10.45 3.63
C LEU A 133 -4.95 10.16 2.50
N VAL A 134 -5.57 8.97 2.56
CA VAL A 134 -6.59 8.52 1.62
C VAL A 134 -7.78 9.49 1.58
N ALA A 135 -8.19 10.02 2.73
CA ALA A 135 -9.26 11.00 2.81
C ALA A 135 -9.02 12.26 1.95
N ASN A 136 -7.76 12.65 1.73
CA ASN A 136 -7.44 13.79 0.87
C ASN A 136 -7.62 13.48 -0.62
N ALA A 137 -7.41 12.24 -1.05
CA ALA A 137 -7.71 11.80 -2.41
C ALA A 137 -9.23 11.79 -2.67
N LEU A 138 -10.02 11.30 -1.72
CA LEU A 138 -11.48 11.34 -1.80
C LEU A 138 -12.02 12.77 -1.91
N ARG A 139 -11.46 13.72 -1.15
CA ARG A 139 -11.84 15.13 -1.26
C ARG A 139 -11.51 15.78 -2.62
N ARG A 140 -10.53 15.23 -3.34
CA ARG A 140 -10.22 15.61 -4.73
C ARG A 140 -11.17 14.96 -5.76
N GLY A 141 -12.16 14.19 -5.32
CA GLY A 141 -13.13 13.54 -6.18
C GLY A 141 -12.66 12.20 -6.75
N TRP A 142 -11.49 11.69 -6.33
CA TRP A 142 -10.96 10.43 -6.85
C TRP A 142 -11.70 9.23 -6.27
N ALA A 143 -11.85 8.18 -7.07
CA ALA A 143 -12.11 6.85 -6.56
C ALA A 143 -10.82 6.28 -5.96
N VAL A 144 -10.92 5.47 -4.92
CA VAL A 144 -9.75 4.84 -4.30
C VAL A 144 -9.94 3.33 -4.20
N SER A 145 -8.91 2.55 -4.49
CA SER A 145 -8.82 1.11 -4.27
C SER A 145 -7.67 0.82 -3.31
N ILE A 146 -7.96 0.12 -2.23
CA ILE A 146 -7.01 -0.30 -1.19
C ILE A 146 -7.05 -1.83 -1.12
N ALA A 147 -6.09 -2.49 -1.76
CA ALA A 147 -6.00 -3.94 -1.77
C ALA A 147 -5.34 -4.47 -0.48
N ASP A 148 -5.76 -5.64 -0.01
CA ASP A 148 -5.03 -6.45 0.96
C ASP A 148 -3.86 -7.12 0.22
N HIS A 149 -2.87 -6.34 -0.17
CA HIS A 149 -1.82 -6.75 -1.10
C HIS A 149 -0.86 -7.81 -0.52
N GLU A 150 -0.78 -7.97 0.81
CA GLU A 150 -0.05 -9.06 1.46
C GLU A 150 -0.86 -10.37 1.50
N GLY A 151 -2.13 -10.33 1.02
CA GLY A 151 -2.99 -11.48 0.84
C GLY A 151 -3.56 -12.09 2.12
N PRO A 152 -4.26 -13.24 1.99
CA PRO A 152 -4.96 -13.85 3.12
C PRO A 152 -4.03 -14.38 4.21
N HIS A 153 -2.75 -14.52 3.91
CA HIS A 153 -1.74 -15.07 4.83
C HIS A 153 -0.81 -13.99 5.41
N GLY A 154 -0.96 -12.73 5.03
CA GLY A 154 -0.09 -11.63 5.47
C GLY A 154 1.37 -11.89 5.06
N ASN A 155 1.60 -12.08 3.76
CA ASN A 155 2.92 -12.38 3.20
C ASN A 155 3.76 -11.10 3.07
N PHE A 156 4.01 -10.43 4.19
CA PHE A 156 4.80 -9.20 4.22
C PHE A 156 6.21 -9.43 3.68
N GLY A 157 6.60 -8.65 2.71
CA GLY A 157 7.89 -8.75 2.03
C GLY A 157 7.92 -9.75 0.86
N ALA A 158 6.84 -10.50 0.59
CA ALA A 158 6.79 -11.40 -0.55
C ALA A 158 6.98 -10.65 -1.87
N PRO A 159 7.82 -11.15 -2.79
CA PRO A 159 8.01 -10.52 -4.09
C PRO A 159 6.80 -10.76 -4.98
N ARG A 160 6.51 -9.84 -5.91
CA ARG A 160 5.47 -9.93 -6.94
C ARG A 160 4.02 -10.00 -6.44
N GLU A 161 3.73 -10.65 -5.31
CA GLU A 161 2.36 -10.79 -4.78
C GLU A 161 1.62 -9.46 -4.64
N PRO A 162 2.24 -8.39 -4.08
CA PRO A 162 1.59 -7.08 -4.03
C PRO A 162 1.24 -6.53 -5.41
N GLY A 163 2.08 -6.81 -6.41
CA GLY A 163 1.84 -6.43 -7.80
C GLY A 163 0.64 -7.15 -8.39
N TYR A 164 0.57 -8.49 -8.29
CA TYR A 164 -0.58 -9.27 -8.78
C TYR A 164 -1.87 -8.80 -8.12
N ARG A 165 -1.91 -8.79 -6.79
CA ARG A 165 -3.13 -8.43 -6.04
C ARG A 165 -3.54 -6.98 -6.27
N GLY A 166 -2.60 -6.05 -6.32
CA GLY A 166 -2.88 -4.65 -6.63
C GLY A 166 -3.45 -4.44 -8.02
N LEU A 167 -2.83 -5.02 -9.05
CA LEU A 167 -3.28 -4.92 -10.45
C LEU A 167 -4.64 -5.58 -10.67
N ASP A 168 -4.87 -6.75 -10.08
CA ASP A 168 -6.16 -7.42 -10.17
C ASP A 168 -7.25 -6.70 -9.37
N GLY A 169 -6.89 -6.05 -8.25
CA GLY A 169 -7.76 -5.15 -7.50
C GLY A 169 -8.20 -3.93 -8.32
N ILE A 170 -7.30 -3.37 -9.12
CA ILE A 170 -7.62 -2.30 -10.09
C ILE A 170 -8.59 -2.84 -11.16
N ARG A 171 -8.33 -4.01 -11.75
CA ARG A 171 -9.25 -4.65 -12.71
C ARG A 171 -10.65 -4.86 -12.14
N ALA A 172 -10.72 -5.29 -10.87
CA ALA A 172 -11.98 -5.46 -10.17
C ALA A 172 -12.68 -4.11 -9.95
N ALA A 173 -11.96 -3.07 -9.52
CA ALA A 173 -12.51 -1.74 -9.31
C ALA A 173 -13.07 -1.14 -10.60
N LEU A 174 -12.36 -1.24 -11.73
CA LEU A 174 -12.82 -0.75 -13.05
C LEU A 174 -14.08 -1.45 -13.54
N ARG A 175 -14.31 -2.70 -13.14
CA ARG A 175 -15.49 -3.50 -13.52
C ARG A 175 -16.65 -3.37 -12.53
N PHE A 176 -16.47 -2.68 -11.43
CA PHE A 176 -17.50 -2.54 -10.40
C PHE A 176 -18.40 -1.35 -10.69
N ALA A 177 -19.57 -1.61 -11.29
CA ALA A 177 -20.51 -0.58 -11.76
C ALA A 177 -20.82 0.55 -10.73
N PRO A 178 -20.93 0.29 -9.39
CA PRO A 178 -21.21 1.34 -8.45
C PRO A 178 -20.13 2.44 -8.34
N LEU A 179 -18.91 2.20 -8.85
CA LEU A 179 -17.84 3.23 -8.89
C LEU A 179 -18.00 4.19 -10.09
N GLY A 180 -18.78 3.84 -11.12
CA GLY A 180 -18.92 4.64 -12.32
C GLY A 180 -17.63 4.79 -13.16
N LEU A 181 -16.64 3.90 -12.93
CA LEU A 181 -15.37 3.94 -13.66
C LEU A 181 -15.50 3.30 -15.04
N ARG A 182 -14.63 3.71 -15.96
CA ARG A 182 -14.56 3.19 -17.33
C ARG A 182 -13.29 2.33 -17.51
N PRO A 183 -13.26 1.45 -18.52
CA PRO A 183 -12.06 0.65 -18.82
C PRO A 183 -10.81 1.50 -19.11
N ASP A 184 -10.97 2.71 -19.63
CA ASP A 184 -9.92 3.69 -19.96
C ASP A 184 -9.70 4.74 -18.85
N THR A 185 -10.21 4.50 -17.64
CA THR A 185 -9.99 5.38 -16.49
C THR A 185 -8.50 5.49 -16.18
N ARG A 186 -7.99 6.71 -16.04
CA ARG A 186 -6.61 6.97 -15.62
C ARG A 186 -6.38 6.55 -14.19
N ILE A 187 -5.26 5.86 -13.96
CA ILE A 187 -4.90 5.27 -12.67
C ILE A 187 -3.63 5.90 -12.14
N ALA A 188 -3.67 6.36 -10.90
CA ALA A 188 -2.51 6.74 -10.12
C ALA A 188 -2.19 5.65 -9.10
N VAL A 189 -0.91 5.45 -8.79
CA VAL A 189 -0.44 4.51 -7.77
C VAL A 189 0.29 5.28 -6.68
N TRP A 190 0.06 4.94 -5.42
CA TRP A 190 0.76 5.58 -4.31
C TRP A 190 0.86 4.66 -3.10
N GLY A 191 2.04 4.68 -2.47
CA GLY A 191 2.30 4.02 -1.19
C GLY A 191 3.57 4.55 -0.53
N TYR A 192 3.70 4.27 0.77
CA TYR A 192 4.83 4.68 1.58
C TYR A 192 5.40 3.49 2.36
N SER A 193 6.73 3.42 2.56
CA SER A 193 7.41 2.35 3.30
C SER A 193 7.08 0.96 2.70
N GLY A 194 6.51 0.02 3.46
CA GLY A 194 6.00 -1.24 2.90
C GLY A 194 4.96 -1.03 1.80
N GLY A 195 4.11 0.00 1.91
CA GLY A 195 3.22 0.41 0.81
C GLY A 195 3.97 0.96 -0.40
N GLY A 196 5.12 1.62 -0.18
CA GLY A 196 6.06 2.03 -1.25
C GLY A 196 6.68 0.84 -1.97
N MET A 197 7.05 -0.21 -1.21
CA MET A 197 7.49 -1.50 -1.75
C MET A 197 6.39 -2.17 -2.58
N ALA A 198 5.18 -2.24 -2.04
CA ALA A 198 4.03 -2.83 -2.74
C ALA A 198 3.68 -2.07 -4.02
N SER A 199 3.74 -0.73 -3.99
CA SER A 199 3.56 0.13 -5.17
C SER A 199 4.67 -0.08 -6.21
N SER A 200 5.91 -0.32 -5.77
CA SER A 200 7.02 -0.65 -6.67
C SER A 200 6.76 -1.97 -7.39
N TRP A 201 6.39 -3.04 -6.69
CA TRP A 201 6.00 -4.31 -7.32
C TRP A 201 4.86 -4.14 -8.31
N LEU A 202 3.86 -3.33 -7.96
CA LEU A 202 2.72 -3.08 -8.84
C LEU A 202 3.18 -2.45 -10.17
N VAL A 203 3.97 -1.38 -10.13
CA VAL A 203 4.39 -0.69 -11.35
C VAL A 203 5.47 -1.44 -12.14
N GLU A 204 6.31 -2.25 -11.48
CA GLU A 204 7.25 -3.14 -12.15
C GLU A 204 6.54 -4.22 -12.97
N MET A 205 5.44 -4.75 -12.44
CA MET A 205 4.72 -5.85 -13.08
C MET A 205 3.68 -5.38 -14.11
N ALA A 206 3.19 -4.15 -13.98
CA ALA A 206 2.13 -3.63 -14.83
C ALA A 206 2.41 -3.79 -16.34
N PRO A 207 3.61 -3.49 -16.89
CA PRO A 207 3.85 -3.57 -18.33
C PRO A 207 3.68 -4.96 -18.94
N THR A 208 3.92 -6.01 -18.15
CA THR A 208 3.86 -7.41 -18.63
C THR A 208 2.59 -8.12 -18.18
N TYR A 209 2.07 -7.82 -16.98
CA TYR A 209 0.93 -8.52 -16.41
C TYR A 209 -0.41 -7.84 -16.68
N ALA A 210 -0.41 -6.50 -16.75
CA ALA A 210 -1.64 -5.70 -16.92
C ALA A 210 -1.44 -4.52 -17.88
N PRO A 211 -0.94 -4.76 -19.11
CA PRO A 211 -0.64 -3.70 -20.08
C PRO A 211 -1.86 -2.91 -20.53
N GLU A 212 -3.05 -3.41 -20.28
CA GLU A 212 -4.32 -2.73 -20.59
C GLU A 212 -4.69 -1.63 -19.60
N LEU A 213 -4.03 -1.53 -18.44
CA LEU A 213 -4.33 -0.53 -17.42
C LEU A 213 -3.58 0.78 -17.70
N ASP A 214 -4.31 1.90 -17.78
CA ASP A 214 -3.75 3.24 -17.99
C ASP A 214 -3.15 3.81 -16.69
N ILE A 215 -2.00 3.26 -16.26
CA ILE A 215 -1.27 3.77 -15.08
C ILE A 215 -0.43 4.97 -15.51
N VAL A 216 -0.90 6.17 -15.18
CA VAL A 216 -0.31 7.44 -15.63
C VAL A 216 0.82 7.97 -14.75
N GLY A 217 1.03 7.37 -13.58
CA GLY A 217 2.13 7.72 -12.70
C GLY A 217 2.04 7.07 -11.33
N ALA A 218 3.18 6.98 -10.66
CA ALA A 218 3.26 6.44 -9.30
C ALA A 218 4.13 7.28 -8.37
N VAL A 219 3.73 7.35 -7.10
CA VAL A 219 4.54 7.92 -6.02
C VAL A 219 4.99 6.81 -5.09
N LEU A 220 6.30 6.67 -4.96
CA LEU A 220 6.99 5.68 -4.13
C LEU A 220 7.66 6.42 -2.98
N GLY A 221 7.03 6.44 -1.81
CA GLY A 221 7.59 7.08 -0.62
C GLY A 221 8.43 6.10 0.18
N ALA A 222 9.69 6.43 0.47
CA ALA A 222 10.63 5.60 1.23
C ALA A 222 10.49 4.10 0.90
N PRO A 223 10.55 3.67 -0.39
CA PRO A 223 10.32 2.28 -0.78
C PRO A 223 11.45 1.39 -0.27
N VAL A 224 11.10 0.13 0.05
CA VAL A 224 12.09 -0.87 0.49
C VAL A 224 12.81 -1.45 -0.72
N GLY A 225 13.77 -0.71 -1.28
CA GLY A 225 14.46 -1.08 -2.53
C GLY A 225 15.38 -2.30 -2.43
N ASP A 226 15.90 -2.59 -1.23
CA ASP A 226 16.72 -3.76 -0.93
C ASP A 226 16.38 -4.31 0.46
N PRO A 227 15.46 -5.29 0.55
CA PRO A 227 15.05 -5.88 1.83
C PRO A 227 16.18 -6.53 2.62
N GLY A 228 17.20 -7.08 1.95
CA GLY A 228 18.38 -7.68 2.60
C GLY A 228 19.22 -6.66 3.35
N GLN A 229 19.43 -5.48 2.76
CA GLN A 229 20.13 -4.37 3.45
C GLN A 229 19.32 -3.88 4.65
N VAL A 230 17.99 -3.73 4.48
CA VAL A 230 17.10 -3.31 5.58
C VAL A 230 17.12 -4.31 6.72
N PHE A 231 17.06 -5.61 6.42
CA PHE A 231 17.19 -6.68 7.42
C PHE A 231 18.47 -6.53 8.23
N THR A 232 19.62 -6.49 7.55
CA THR A 232 20.94 -6.42 8.22
C THR A 232 21.06 -5.18 9.11
N ARG A 233 20.49 -4.05 8.68
CA ARG A 233 20.54 -2.79 9.43
C ARG A 233 19.65 -2.78 10.67
N LEU A 234 18.44 -3.37 10.58
CA LEU A 234 17.44 -3.28 11.63
C LEU A 234 17.57 -4.40 12.68
N ASN A 235 18.14 -5.56 12.30
CA ASN A 235 18.32 -6.68 13.22
C ASN A 235 19.18 -6.27 14.44
N GLY A 236 18.73 -6.56 15.64
CA GLY A 236 19.38 -6.13 16.88
C GLY A 236 19.22 -4.66 17.25
N GLY A 237 18.54 -3.86 16.37
CA GLY A 237 18.30 -2.43 16.56
C GLY A 237 16.96 -2.11 17.24
N HIS A 238 16.62 -0.81 17.24
CA HIS A 238 15.34 -0.35 17.82
C HIS A 238 14.13 -0.84 17.05
N TYR A 239 14.26 -1.10 15.75
CA TYR A 239 13.20 -1.53 14.85
C TYR A 239 13.30 -3.02 14.48
N ALA A 240 14.00 -3.83 15.30
CA ALA A 240 14.21 -5.27 15.06
C ALA A 240 12.89 -6.07 14.92
N GLY A 241 11.77 -5.53 15.39
CA GLY A 241 10.46 -6.12 15.19
C GLY A 241 10.03 -6.21 13.72
N LEU A 242 10.45 -5.27 12.87
CA LEU A 242 10.08 -5.29 11.44
C LEU A 242 10.70 -6.47 10.69
N PRO A 243 12.04 -6.67 10.71
CA PRO A 243 12.63 -7.85 10.08
C PRO A 243 12.13 -9.18 10.70
N ALA A 244 11.77 -9.21 11.97
CA ALA A 244 11.18 -10.40 12.57
C ALA A 244 9.79 -10.75 11.98
N ILE A 245 8.96 -9.74 11.66
CA ILE A 245 7.70 -9.96 10.95
C ILE A 245 7.96 -10.47 9.52
N VAL A 246 8.94 -9.89 8.81
CA VAL A 246 9.32 -10.35 7.46
C VAL A 246 9.76 -11.82 7.49
N ILE A 247 10.60 -12.21 8.44
CA ILE A 247 11.00 -13.63 8.62
C ILE A 247 9.76 -14.51 8.85
N ALA A 248 8.85 -14.08 9.76
CA ALA A 248 7.63 -14.83 10.05
C ALA A 248 6.77 -15.07 8.80
N ALA A 249 6.72 -14.09 7.90
CA ALA A 249 6.02 -14.21 6.63
C ALA A 249 6.77 -15.10 5.63
N LEU A 250 8.04 -14.78 5.36
CA LEU A 250 8.81 -15.37 4.26
C LEU A 250 9.22 -16.83 4.51
N ARG A 251 9.38 -17.25 5.77
CA ARG A 251 9.68 -18.67 6.08
C ARG A 251 8.62 -19.65 5.56
N ARG A 252 7.41 -19.15 5.27
CA ARG A 252 6.34 -19.97 4.67
C ARG A 252 6.44 -20.07 3.15
N LEU A 253 7.18 -19.16 2.53
CA LEU A 253 7.32 -19.04 1.08
C LEU A 253 8.64 -19.58 0.57
N TYR A 254 9.69 -19.52 1.39
CA TYR A 254 11.04 -19.94 1.03
C TYR A 254 11.51 -21.11 1.89
N PRO A 255 11.59 -22.34 1.32
CA PRO A 255 12.04 -23.53 2.03
C PRO A 255 13.41 -23.38 2.69
N ALA A 256 14.37 -22.71 2.03
CA ALA A 256 15.69 -22.47 2.59
C ALA A 256 15.64 -21.64 3.89
N LEU A 257 14.77 -20.63 3.95
CA LEU A 257 14.57 -19.85 5.16
C LEU A 257 13.86 -20.68 6.25
N ALA A 258 12.88 -21.50 5.88
CA ALA A 258 12.23 -22.41 6.82
C ALA A 258 13.24 -23.36 7.46
N GLU A 259 14.13 -23.98 6.67
CA GLU A 259 15.16 -24.91 7.13
C GLU A 259 16.10 -24.26 8.16
N VAL A 260 16.51 -23.00 7.95
CA VAL A 260 17.33 -22.27 8.93
C VAL A 260 16.62 -22.17 10.28
N PHE A 261 15.32 -21.89 10.31
CA PHE A 261 14.58 -21.77 11.57
C PHE A 261 14.25 -23.14 12.19
N ASP A 262 14.05 -24.18 11.39
CA ASP A 262 13.74 -25.53 11.87
C ASP A 262 14.98 -26.24 12.39
N SER A 263 16.17 -25.96 11.81
CA SER A 263 17.40 -26.73 12.12
C SER A 263 18.41 -25.95 12.97
N ASP A 264 18.53 -24.64 12.77
CA ASP A 264 19.59 -23.84 13.38
C ASP A 264 19.08 -22.89 14.47
N CYS A 265 17.76 -22.66 14.59
CA CYS A 265 17.21 -21.68 15.54
C CYS A 265 16.82 -22.34 16.87
N ASP A 266 17.17 -21.70 17.98
CA ASP A 266 16.77 -22.18 19.31
C ASP A 266 15.28 -21.89 19.60
N ALA A 267 14.77 -22.49 20.69
CA ALA A 267 13.36 -22.35 21.07
C ALA A 267 12.99 -20.91 21.47
N GLU A 268 13.93 -20.06 21.88
CA GLU A 268 13.67 -18.66 22.20
C GLU A 268 13.51 -17.83 20.92
N GLY A 269 14.38 -18.05 19.94
CA GLY A 269 14.27 -17.43 18.61
C GLY A 269 12.97 -17.79 17.91
N LEU A 270 12.55 -19.08 17.97
CA LEU A 270 11.25 -19.48 17.42
C LEU A 270 10.08 -18.74 18.08
N ARG A 271 10.09 -18.63 19.43
CA ARG A 271 9.05 -17.85 20.15
C ARG A 271 9.08 -16.37 19.79
N LEU A 272 10.24 -15.80 19.50
CA LEU A 272 10.38 -14.42 19.04
C LEU A 272 9.68 -14.23 17.69
N ILE A 273 9.91 -15.12 16.73
CA ILE A 273 9.26 -15.09 15.41
C ILE A 273 7.75 -15.33 15.52
N GLU A 274 7.29 -16.27 16.32
CA GLU A 274 5.86 -16.47 16.58
C GLU A 274 5.19 -15.24 17.21
N ARG A 275 5.90 -14.54 18.10
CA ARG A 275 5.40 -13.28 18.67
C ARG A 275 5.29 -12.20 17.61
N ALA A 276 6.28 -12.08 16.73
CA ALA A 276 6.26 -11.14 15.61
C ALA A 276 5.07 -11.42 14.68
N GLU A 277 4.83 -12.70 14.35
CA GLU A 277 3.72 -13.14 13.49
C GLU A 277 2.34 -12.68 13.99
N ARG A 278 2.15 -12.67 15.30
CA ARG A 278 0.86 -12.28 15.94
C ARG A 278 0.75 -10.79 16.27
N SER A 279 1.84 -10.05 16.07
CA SER A 279 1.93 -8.64 16.45
C SER A 279 1.45 -7.70 15.34
N THR A 280 0.93 -6.54 15.72
CA THR A 280 0.85 -5.39 14.82
C THR A 280 2.24 -4.77 14.67
N PRO A 281 2.52 -3.99 13.60
CA PRO A 281 3.85 -3.38 13.40
C PRO A 281 4.34 -2.59 14.61
N PHE A 282 3.49 -1.74 15.19
CA PHE A 282 3.85 -0.99 16.41
C PHE A 282 4.13 -1.89 17.61
N ALA A 283 3.34 -2.94 17.81
CA ALA A 283 3.55 -3.87 18.91
C ALA A 283 4.85 -4.68 18.73
N ALA A 284 5.18 -5.08 17.50
CA ALA A 284 6.43 -5.76 17.21
C ALA A 284 7.64 -4.85 17.44
N VAL A 285 7.59 -3.61 16.95
CA VAL A 285 8.67 -2.63 17.16
C VAL A 285 8.90 -2.40 18.65
N LEU A 286 7.85 -2.18 19.44
CA LEU A 286 8.01 -1.96 20.89
C LEU A 286 8.42 -3.23 21.64
N GLY A 287 7.89 -4.38 21.25
CA GLY A 287 8.08 -5.65 21.96
C GLY A 287 9.38 -6.38 21.64
N LEU A 288 10.04 -6.03 20.53
CA LEU A 288 11.24 -6.71 20.04
C LEU A 288 12.45 -5.76 19.90
N VAL A 289 12.43 -4.63 20.62
CA VAL A 289 13.54 -3.69 20.66
C VAL A 289 14.84 -4.40 21.01
N LYS A 290 15.90 -4.18 20.18
CA LYS A 290 17.25 -4.73 20.37
C LYS A 290 17.31 -6.27 20.38
N ARG A 291 16.28 -6.96 19.87
CA ARG A 291 16.34 -8.39 19.67
C ARG A 291 17.09 -8.71 18.39
N ASP A 292 18.13 -9.53 18.52
CA ASP A 292 18.95 -9.96 17.40
C ASP A 292 18.66 -11.44 17.11
N VAL A 293 18.09 -11.70 15.92
CA VAL A 293 17.78 -13.08 15.48
C VAL A 293 19.04 -13.92 15.36
N GLY A 294 20.18 -13.31 15.00
CA GLY A 294 21.45 -14.01 14.88
C GLY A 294 21.94 -14.63 16.18
N HIS A 295 21.55 -14.09 17.35
CA HIS A 295 21.92 -14.66 18.66
C HIS A 295 21.18 -15.99 18.95
N HIS A 296 20.13 -16.30 18.21
CA HIS A 296 19.32 -17.50 18.35
C HIS A 296 19.64 -18.57 17.31
N LEU A 297 20.66 -18.34 16.46
CA LEU A 297 21.10 -19.28 15.45
C LEU A 297 22.33 -20.04 15.92
N SER A 298 22.42 -21.31 15.59
CA SER A 298 23.58 -22.19 15.87
C SER A 298 24.83 -21.83 15.05
N ARG A 299 24.64 -21.12 13.95
CA ARG A 299 25.68 -20.59 13.04
C ARG A 299 25.68 -19.06 13.01
N PRO A 300 26.82 -18.43 12.76
CA PRO A 300 26.89 -16.98 12.59
C PRO A 300 25.90 -16.49 11.51
N LEU A 301 25.13 -15.43 11.79
CA LEU A 301 24.15 -14.87 10.85
C LEU A 301 24.79 -14.53 9.50
N ALA A 302 26.05 -14.05 9.50
CA ALA A 302 26.77 -13.73 8.26
C ALA A 302 26.97 -14.97 7.37
N GLU A 303 27.22 -16.16 7.95
CA GLU A 303 27.33 -17.41 7.20
C GLU A 303 25.99 -17.85 6.63
N VAL A 304 24.91 -17.72 7.42
CA VAL A 304 23.54 -18.01 6.96
C VAL A 304 23.19 -17.13 5.77
N LEU A 305 23.40 -15.82 5.89
CA LEU A 305 23.10 -14.87 4.81
C LEU A 305 23.98 -15.06 3.57
N ALA A 306 25.21 -15.57 3.72
CA ALA A 306 26.12 -15.84 2.60
C ALA A 306 25.81 -17.16 1.85
N ALA A 307 24.92 -18.01 2.38
CA ALA A 307 24.53 -19.25 1.71
C ALA A 307 23.87 -18.97 0.36
N PRO A 308 24.17 -19.77 -0.70
CA PRO A 308 23.66 -19.50 -2.04
C PRO A 308 22.15 -19.36 -2.14
N ASP A 309 21.39 -20.22 -1.46
CA ASP A 309 19.92 -20.17 -1.46
C ASP A 309 19.37 -18.92 -0.76
N MET A 310 20.04 -18.46 0.30
CA MET A 310 19.70 -17.22 0.98
C MET A 310 20.00 -15.99 0.10
N GLN A 311 21.13 -16.00 -0.62
CA GLN A 311 21.46 -14.95 -1.57
C GLN A 311 20.47 -14.91 -2.74
N ALA A 312 20.06 -16.06 -3.27
CA ALA A 312 19.04 -16.16 -4.29
C ALA A 312 17.69 -15.61 -3.80
N MET A 313 17.28 -15.94 -2.56
CA MET A 313 16.08 -15.36 -1.94
C MET A 313 16.21 -13.84 -1.80
N LEU A 314 17.30 -13.32 -1.26
CA LEU A 314 17.50 -11.88 -1.07
C LEU A 314 17.51 -11.13 -2.41
N ASP A 315 18.04 -11.73 -3.47
CA ASP A 315 17.98 -11.17 -4.81
C ASP A 315 16.56 -11.16 -5.37
N ASP A 316 15.79 -12.23 -5.17
CA ASP A 316 14.36 -12.31 -5.57
C ASP A 316 13.49 -11.25 -4.88
N LEU A 317 13.82 -10.87 -3.64
CA LEU A 317 13.12 -9.82 -2.90
C LEU A 317 13.48 -8.40 -3.38
N ARG A 318 14.59 -8.22 -4.08
CA ARG A 318 15.10 -6.91 -4.47
C ARG A 318 14.26 -6.30 -5.57
N LEU A 319 13.92 -5.01 -5.43
CA LEU A 319 13.21 -4.25 -6.45
C LEU A 319 14.15 -3.77 -7.58
N GLY A 320 13.59 -3.55 -8.77
CA GLY A 320 14.30 -3.05 -9.94
C GLY A 320 14.73 -4.11 -10.95
N HIS A 321 14.20 -5.33 -10.85
CA HIS A 321 14.38 -6.37 -11.88
C HIS A 321 13.49 -6.14 -13.10
N SER A 322 12.38 -5.46 -12.94
CA SER A 322 11.49 -5.05 -14.02
C SER A 322 11.34 -3.53 -14.04
N ILE A 323 11.14 -2.97 -15.23
CA ILE A 323 11.21 -1.53 -15.43
C ILE A 323 9.82 -0.95 -15.59
N PRO A 324 9.39 -0.04 -14.68
CA PRO A 324 8.13 0.69 -14.82
C PRO A 324 8.08 1.55 -16.08
N THR A 325 6.94 1.56 -16.77
CA THR A 325 6.73 2.39 -17.97
C THR A 325 6.04 3.72 -17.65
N CYS A 326 5.37 3.82 -16.51
CA CYS A 326 4.79 5.09 -16.07
C CYS A 326 5.86 5.97 -15.38
N PRO A 327 5.69 7.30 -15.40
CA PRO A 327 6.52 8.22 -14.62
C PRO A 327 6.46 7.93 -13.12
N LEU A 328 7.61 8.07 -12.44
CA LEU A 328 7.74 7.86 -11.01
C LEU A 328 8.17 9.14 -10.29
N LEU A 329 7.57 9.38 -9.12
CA LEU A 329 8.08 10.28 -8.10
C LEU A 329 8.54 9.43 -6.90
N VAL A 330 9.84 9.43 -6.64
CA VAL A 330 10.42 8.77 -5.47
C VAL A 330 10.75 9.81 -4.41
N LEU A 331 10.34 9.57 -3.18
CA LEU A 331 10.53 10.49 -2.05
C LEU A 331 11.26 9.77 -0.93
N GLN A 332 12.39 10.31 -0.43
CA GLN A 332 13.22 9.65 0.56
C GLN A 332 13.75 10.64 1.61
N PRO A 333 13.61 10.34 2.91
CA PRO A 333 14.35 11.11 3.94
C PRO A 333 15.85 10.80 3.87
N VAL A 334 16.69 11.82 3.94
CA VAL A 334 18.15 11.62 4.01
C VAL A 334 18.54 10.90 5.31
N HIS A 335 17.83 11.17 6.39
CA HIS A 335 18.10 10.63 7.73
C HIS A 335 17.09 9.54 8.13
N ASP A 336 16.70 8.68 7.16
CA ASP A 336 15.78 7.59 7.41
C ASP A 336 16.41 6.54 8.33
N GLN A 337 15.78 6.30 9.48
CA GLN A 337 16.26 5.35 10.48
C GLN A 337 15.78 3.91 10.21
N ILE A 338 14.86 3.72 9.25
CA ILE A 338 14.31 2.41 8.87
C ILE A 338 14.81 2.01 7.50
N ILE A 339 14.49 2.79 6.47
CA ILE A 339 14.86 2.52 5.08
C ILE A 339 16.05 3.41 4.70
N HIS A 340 17.23 2.80 4.63
CA HIS A 340 18.43 3.57 4.29
C HIS A 340 18.38 4.05 2.83
N MET A 341 18.89 5.26 2.63
CA MET A 341 18.91 5.93 1.33
C MET A 341 19.61 5.10 0.25
N ASP A 342 20.69 4.38 0.58
CA ASP A 342 21.46 3.58 -0.39
C ASP A 342 20.63 2.49 -1.07
N GLY A 343 19.69 1.86 -0.36
CA GLY A 343 18.79 0.87 -0.93
C GLY A 343 17.82 1.48 -1.95
N VAL A 344 17.34 2.70 -1.66
CA VAL A 344 16.45 3.46 -2.56
C VAL A 344 17.24 4.02 -3.74
N ASP A 345 18.46 4.54 -3.51
CA ASP A 345 19.36 5.00 -4.58
C ASP A 345 19.63 3.87 -5.58
N GLY A 346 19.92 2.67 -5.06
CA GLY A 346 20.13 1.48 -5.90
C GLY A 346 18.89 1.10 -6.72
N GLN A 347 17.69 1.18 -6.14
CA GLN A 347 16.44 0.93 -6.87
C GLN A 347 16.23 1.97 -7.99
N VAL A 348 16.38 3.25 -7.68
CA VAL A 348 16.24 4.35 -8.64
C VAL A 348 17.25 4.20 -9.79
N GLU A 349 18.50 3.82 -9.48
CA GLU A 349 19.52 3.60 -10.47
C GLU A 349 19.17 2.43 -11.41
N ARG A 350 18.67 1.31 -10.88
CA ARG A 350 18.19 0.17 -11.70
C ARG A 350 17.06 0.59 -12.64
N TYR A 351 16.08 1.33 -12.14
CA TYR A 351 14.98 1.84 -12.96
C TYR A 351 15.47 2.75 -14.10
N ARG A 352 16.36 3.71 -13.81
CA ARG A 352 16.89 4.63 -14.81
C ARG A 352 17.74 3.94 -15.85
N ARG A 353 18.57 2.98 -15.45
CA ARG A 353 19.33 2.17 -16.42
C ARG A 353 18.41 1.42 -17.40
N GLY A 354 17.25 1.01 -16.93
CA GLY A 354 16.21 0.40 -17.77
C GLY A 354 15.35 1.39 -18.55
N GLY A 355 15.59 2.70 -18.43
CA GLY A 355 14.89 3.74 -19.18
C GLY A 355 13.64 4.32 -18.48
N ALA A 356 13.38 3.99 -17.21
CA ALA A 356 12.26 4.58 -16.48
C ALA A 356 12.46 6.09 -16.23
N GLN A 357 11.37 6.83 -16.29
CA GLN A 357 11.32 8.26 -16.00
C GLN A 357 11.14 8.49 -14.51
N VAL A 358 12.19 8.85 -13.79
CA VAL A 358 12.19 8.98 -12.34
C VAL A 358 12.57 10.38 -11.90
N THR A 359 11.65 11.05 -11.19
CA THR A 359 11.92 12.22 -10.36
C THR A 359 12.22 11.73 -8.94
N TYR A 360 13.42 12.00 -8.43
CA TYR A 360 13.84 11.56 -7.11
C TYR A 360 14.13 12.75 -6.21
N VAL A 361 13.37 12.87 -5.13
CA VAL A 361 13.49 13.98 -4.18
C VAL A 361 13.90 13.46 -2.82
N ARG A 362 15.04 13.96 -2.32
CA ARG A 362 15.54 13.67 -0.96
C ARG A 362 15.25 14.84 -0.03
N ASP A 363 14.68 14.53 1.15
CA ASP A 363 14.35 15.51 2.20
C ASP A 363 15.36 15.43 3.35
N ARG A 364 15.97 16.57 3.72
CA ARG A 364 16.98 16.61 4.78
C ARG A 364 16.42 16.76 6.18
N LEU A 365 15.23 17.35 6.32
CA LEU A 365 14.66 17.68 7.62
C LEU A 365 13.90 16.50 8.23
N SER A 366 13.22 15.74 7.39
CA SER A 366 12.37 14.65 7.86
C SER A 366 13.13 13.36 8.13
N GLU A 367 12.51 12.50 8.89
CA GLU A 367 12.88 11.11 9.13
C GLU A 367 11.74 10.19 8.62
N HIS A 368 11.83 8.89 8.79
CA HIS A 368 10.91 7.93 8.18
C HIS A 368 9.43 8.25 8.42
N PHE A 369 9.04 8.56 9.65
CA PHE A 369 7.63 8.76 10.00
C PHE A 369 7.11 10.15 9.65
N SER A 370 7.94 11.18 9.79
CA SER A 370 7.52 12.56 9.52
C SER A 370 7.48 12.90 8.04
N LEU A 371 8.27 12.23 7.17
CA LEU A 371 8.20 12.47 5.74
C LEU A 371 6.82 12.12 5.18
N LEU A 372 6.16 11.07 5.67
CA LEU A 372 4.87 10.64 5.16
C LEU A 372 3.83 11.78 5.13
N PRO A 373 3.48 12.43 6.26
CA PRO A 373 2.55 13.56 6.21
C PRO A 373 3.12 14.79 5.49
N LEU A 374 4.42 15.07 5.63
CA LEU A 374 5.05 16.25 5.01
C LEU A 374 5.12 16.15 3.49
N ALA A 375 5.27 14.95 2.94
CA ALA A 375 5.33 14.71 1.50
C ALA A 375 3.97 14.47 0.85
N THR A 376 2.92 14.24 1.63
CA THR A 376 1.56 13.96 1.11
C THR A 376 1.05 15.07 0.16
N PRO A 377 1.19 16.37 0.47
CA PRO A 377 0.73 17.43 -0.44
C PRO A 377 1.37 17.35 -1.82
N ILE A 378 2.70 17.27 -1.88
CA ILE A 378 3.41 17.20 -3.15
C ILE A 378 3.13 15.91 -3.91
N SER A 379 2.93 14.79 -3.20
CA SER A 379 2.53 13.50 -3.78
C SER A 379 1.18 13.62 -4.48
N LEU A 380 0.17 14.15 -3.79
CA LEU A 380 -1.16 14.32 -4.34
C LEU A 380 -1.20 15.32 -5.51
N ASP A 381 -0.46 16.43 -5.44
CA ASP A 381 -0.41 17.42 -6.51
C ASP A 381 0.33 16.86 -7.74
N TRP A 382 1.44 16.12 -7.53
CA TRP A 382 2.15 15.45 -8.61
C TRP A 382 1.25 14.42 -9.30
N LEU A 383 0.52 13.60 -8.54
CA LEU A 383 -0.45 12.65 -9.10
C LEU A 383 -1.61 13.35 -9.81
N SER A 384 -2.12 14.47 -9.27
CA SER A 384 -3.15 15.28 -9.95
C SER A 384 -2.68 15.74 -11.33
N ASP A 385 -1.42 16.17 -11.44
CA ASP A 385 -0.84 16.57 -12.72
C ASP A 385 -0.74 15.38 -13.71
N ARG A 386 -0.38 14.18 -13.23
CA ARG A 386 -0.36 12.97 -14.09
C ARG A 386 -1.76 12.59 -14.54
N LEU A 387 -2.72 12.57 -13.61
CA LEU A 387 -4.13 12.29 -13.91
C LEU A 387 -4.73 13.31 -14.88
N ALA A 388 -4.28 14.57 -14.82
CA ALA A 388 -4.68 15.61 -15.77
C ALA A 388 -3.92 15.54 -17.12
N GLY A 389 -3.01 14.57 -17.31
CA GLY A 389 -2.22 14.41 -18.55
C GLY A 389 -1.14 15.47 -18.76
N LYS A 390 -0.76 16.20 -17.71
CA LYS A 390 0.34 17.16 -17.81
C LYS A 390 1.68 16.41 -17.91
N PRO A 391 2.67 16.89 -18.69
CA PRO A 391 3.98 16.25 -18.80
C PRO A 391 4.76 16.34 -17.48
N VAL A 392 5.68 15.40 -17.26
CA VAL A 392 6.64 15.49 -16.13
C VAL A 392 7.60 16.66 -16.43
N ARG A 393 7.67 17.62 -15.52
CA ARG A 393 8.48 18.81 -15.70
C ARG A 393 9.95 18.59 -15.35
N GLU A 394 10.19 17.79 -14.30
CA GLU A 394 11.52 17.56 -13.75
C GLU A 394 11.77 16.06 -13.66
N VAL A 395 12.83 15.60 -14.32
CA VAL A 395 13.36 14.24 -14.22
C VAL A 395 14.77 14.36 -13.67
N GLY A 396 15.12 13.56 -12.68
CA GLY A 396 16.43 13.60 -12.06
C GLY A 396 16.37 13.64 -10.55
N ASP A 397 17.51 13.97 -9.94
CA ASP A 397 17.69 14.02 -8.50
C ASP A 397 17.63 15.45 -7.99
N SER A 398 16.96 15.62 -6.86
CA SER A 398 17.03 16.84 -6.07
C SER A 398 17.12 16.52 -4.59
N THR A 399 17.83 17.35 -3.86
CA THR A 399 17.88 17.28 -2.40
C THR A 399 17.44 18.63 -1.86
N VAL A 400 16.31 18.62 -1.17
CA VAL A 400 15.70 19.82 -0.60
C VAL A 400 15.89 19.85 0.91
N TRP A 401 15.78 21.04 1.50
CA TRP A 401 15.77 21.15 2.96
C TRP A 401 14.54 20.47 3.55
N SER A 402 13.35 20.81 3.03
CA SER A 402 12.11 20.11 3.31
C SER A 402 11.14 20.21 2.14
N VAL A 403 10.52 19.10 1.77
CA VAL A 403 9.43 19.05 0.78
C VAL A 403 8.23 19.91 1.21
N ALA A 404 8.04 20.06 2.52
CA ALA A 404 6.97 20.87 3.09
C ALA A 404 7.20 22.39 2.95
N ALA A 405 8.45 22.84 2.74
CA ALA A 405 8.79 24.26 2.65
C ALA A 405 8.40 24.90 1.30
N SER A 406 8.01 24.12 0.32
CA SER A 406 7.51 24.65 -0.96
C SER A 406 6.13 25.33 -0.78
N PRO A 407 5.77 26.33 -1.63
CA PRO A 407 4.42 26.94 -1.57
C PRO A 407 3.30 25.92 -1.67
N THR A 408 3.46 24.90 -2.51
CA THR A 408 2.55 23.77 -2.66
C THR A 408 2.48 22.95 -1.37
N GLY A 409 3.65 22.65 -0.77
CA GLY A 409 3.75 21.91 0.49
C GLY A 409 3.00 22.61 1.63
N VAL A 410 3.27 23.90 1.84
CA VAL A 410 2.63 24.69 2.90
C VAL A 410 1.10 24.75 2.71
N ARG A 411 0.63 25.08 1.50
CA ARG A 411 -0.82 25.13 1.22
C ARG A 411 -1.47 23.77 1.46
N GLY A 412 -0.87 22.71 0.92
CA GLY A 412 -1.44 21.37 1.03
C GLY A 412 -1.43 20.84 2.47
N LEU A 413 -0.48 21.23 3.32
CA LEU A 413 -0.51 20.89 4.75
C LEU A 413 -1.71 21.51 5.47
N TRP A 414 -2.08 22.76 5.14
CA TRP A 414 -3.30 23.39 5.66
C TRP A 414 -4.57 22.67 5.19
N GLU A 415 -4.62 22.28 3.92
CA GLU A 415 -5.72 21.48 3.37
C GLU A 415 -5.83 20.11 4.07
N MET A 416 -4.69 19.45 4.29
CA MET A 416 -4.63 18.19 5.03
C MET A 416 -5.07 18.34 6.48
N LEU A 417 -4.68 19.40 7.17
CA LEU A 417 -5.15 19.67 8.53
C LEU A 417 -6.67 19.80 8.57
N GLY A 418 -7.25 20.54 7.61
CA GLY A 418 -8.71 20.64 7.44
C GLY A 418 -9.37 19.26 7.20
N THR A 419 -8.72 18.39 6.41
CA THR A 419 -9.19 17.01 6.21
C THR A 419 -9.08 16.18 7.48
N ALA A 420 -7.95 16.25 8.18
CA ALA A 420 -7.74 15.52 9.43
C ALA A 420 -8.79 15.88 10.50
N VAL A 421 -9.16 17.16 10.60
CA VAL A 421 -10.26 17.61 11.49
C VAL A 421 -11.59 16.99 11.06
N LYS A 422 -11.92 16.97 9.75
CA LYS A 422 -13.16 16.32 9.26
C LYS A 422 -13.17 14.83 9.58
N VAL A 423 -12.04 14.12 9.34
CA VAL A 423 -11.87 12.70 9.64
C VAL A 423 -12.05 12.44 11.15
N ALA A 424 -11.36 13.20 12.00
CA ALA A 424 -11.42 13.04 13.44
C ALA A 424 -12.83 13.31 14.03
N LEU A 425 -13.62 14.17 13.39
CA LEU A 425 -14.98 14.49 13.77
C LEU A 425 -16.04 13.64 13.05
N GLY A 426 -15.66 12.68 12.21
CA GLY A 426 -16.58 11.87 11.42
C GLY A 426 -17.45 12.69 10.45
N LYS A 427 -16.94 13.82 9.95
CA LYS A 427 -17.68 14.69 9.03
C LYS A 427 -17.67 14.11 7.62
N PRO A 428 -18.67 14.45 6.76
CA PRO A 428 -18.75 14.00 5.39
C PRO A 428 -17.48 14.32 4.60
N LEU A 429 -16.92 13.32 3.91
CA LEU A 429 -15.84 13.47 2.95
C LEU A 429 -16.47 13.56 1.55
N ARG A 430 -16.79 14.79 1.16
CA ARG A 430 -17.32 15.11 -0.17
C ARG A 430 -16.21 15.67 -1.06
N GLN A 431 -16.40 15.53 -2.36
CA GLN A 431 -15.56 16.21 -3.35
C GLN A 431 -15.59 17.71 -3.10
N GLU A 432 -14.43 18.35 -3.10
CA GLU A 432 -14.35 19.80 -3.05
C GLU A 432 -14.66 20.35 -4.45
N THR A 433 -15.74 21.12 -4.55
CA THR A 433 -15.94 21.96 -5.72
C THR A 433 -14.89 23.07 -5.69
N GLU A 434 -14.03 23.16 -6.72
CA GLU A 434 -13.22 24.37 -6.90
C GLU A 434 -14.11 25.59 -6.76
N PRO A 435 -13.72 26.59 -5.96
CA PRO A 435 -14.48 27.84 -5.93
C PRO A 435 -14.54 28.37 -7.36
N ALA A 436 -15.75 28.42 -7.94
CA ALA A 436 -15.97 28.94 -9.29
C ALA A 436 -15.14 30.20 -9.41
N ALA A 437 -14.21 30.25 -10.38
CA ALA A 437 -13.37 31.40 -10.62
C ALA A 437 -14.34 32.62 -10.73
N ARG A 438 -14.23 33.56 -9.79
CA ARG A 438 -15.03 34.77 -9.82
C ARG A 438 -14.70 35.49 -11.12
N ILE A 439 -15.53 35.29 -12.14
CA ILE A 439 -15.46 36.09 -13.37
C ILE A 439 -15.59 37.56 -12.91
N PRO A 440 -14.58 38.41 -13.12
CA PRO A 440 -14.70 39.79 -12.76
C PRO A 440 -15.89 40.36 -13.56
N ARG A 441 -16.92 40.84 -12.87
CA ARG A 441 -17.99 41.57 -13.53
C ARG A 441 -17.35 42.82 -14.16
N VAL A 442 -17.19 42.80 -15.48
CA VAL A 442 -16.87 43.98 -16.25
C VAL A 442 -18.02 44.97 -16.01
N ARG A 443 -17.76 46.03 -15.26
CA ARG A 443 -18.68 47.15 -15.16
C ARG A 443 -18.70 47.78 -16.57
N ALA A 444 -19.85 47.68 -17.23
CA ALA A 444 -20.11 48.52 -18.40
C ALA A 444 -20.09 49.96 -17.94
N ALA A 445 -19.25 50.75 -18.59
CA ALA A 445 -19.20 52.19 -18.47
C ALA A 445 -20.32 52.85 -19.32
#